data_7cddf496eaf563c66d8930ab5c7b80f7
#
_entry.id   7cddf496eaf563c66d8930ab5c7b80f7
#
_cell.length_a   1.000
_cell.length_b   1.000
_cell.length_c   1.000
_cell.angle_alpha   90.00
_cell.angle_beta   90.00
_cell.angle_gamma   90.00
#
_symmetry.space_group_name_H-M   'P 1'
#
loop_
_entity.id
_entity.type
_entity.pdbx_description
1 polymer ?
#
loop_
_entity_poly.entity_id
_entity_poly.type
_entity_poly.pdbx_seq_one_letter_code
_entity_poly.pdbx_strand_id
1 'polypeptide(L)'
;YMERRVWVTARDGERIPVSLVWRRDVPTCDSAMFITGYGAYEISSDPGFAVSRISMLDRGVLYAVPGIRGGGEMGRAWYEQGHLLNKKHSFEDFIDATRALQRAGLASPLRTVANGGSAGGLLMGAVANMAPECYAGVEADVPFVDALTSILDPSLPLTVTEWDEWGDPLHDADVYAYMKSYTPYENAPDSEND
;
A
#
# COMPACT_ATOMS: atom_id res chain seq x y z
N TYR A 1 -16.47 -4.44 19.58
CA TYR A 1 -15.40 -4.70 18.63
C TYR A 1 -14.16 -5.21 19.34
N MET A 2 -13.26 -5.82 18.57
CA MET A 2 -11.93 -6.28 19.00
C MET A 2 -10.88 -5.51 18.22
N GLU A 3 -9.76 -5.24 18.86
CA GLU A 3 -8.61 -4.60 18.23
C GLU A 3 -7.33 -5.38 18.57
N ARG A 4 -6.37 -5.37 17.68
CA ARG A 4 -5.08 -5.99 17.90
C ARG A 4 -4.01 -5.35 17.03
N ARG A 5 -2.80 -5.19 17.59
CA ARG A 5 -1.60 -4.97 16.79
C ARG A 5 -0.83 -6.29 16.67
N VAL A 6 -0.52 -6.67 15.45
CA VAL A 6 0.32 -7.83 15.13
C VAL A 6 1.57 -7.38 14.40
N TRP A 7 2.58 -8.25 14.38
CA TRP A 7 3.81 -7.99 13.66
C TRP A 7 3.96 -9.06 12.57
N VAL A 8 4.10 -8.61 11.34
CA VAL A 8 4.35 -9.46 10.18
C VAL A 8 5.82 -9.35 9.82
N THR A 9 6.44 -10.47 9.44
CA THR A 9 7.80 -10.47 8.90
C THR A 9 7.73 -10.32 7.39
N ALA A 10 8.32 -9.26 6.86
CA ALA A 10 8.47 -9.02 5.43
C ALA A 10 9.46 -10.02 4.81
N ARG A 11 9.48 -10.11 3.49
CA ARG A 11 10.36 -11.01 2.72
C ARG A 11 11.86 -10.78 2.96
N ASP A 12 12.24 -9.57 3.33
CA ASP A 12 13.61 -9.16 3.66
C ASP A 12 13.95 -9.29 5.16
N GLY A 13 12.98 -9.72 5.98
CA GLY A 13 13.15 -9.94 7.41
C GLY A 13 12.70 -8.79 8.31
N GLU A 14 12.38 -7.63 7.75
CA GLU A 14 11.86 -6.50 8.53
C GLU A 14 10.49 -6.79 9.16
N ARG A 15 10.20 -6.11 10.28
CA ARG A 15 8.98 -6.33 11.06
C ARG A 15 7.97 -5.22 10.82
N ILE A 16 6.90 -5.55 10.09
CA ILE A 16 5.82 -4.63 9.75
C ILE A 16 4.75 -4.64 10.85
N PRO A 17 4.46 -3.51 11.52
CA PRO A 17 3.33 -3.40 12.44
C PRO A 17 2.02 -3.38 11.66
N VAL A 18 1.04 -4.18 12.07
CA VAL A 18 -0.29 -4.19 11.45
C VAL A 18 -1.34 -4.01 12.53
N SER A 19 -2.13 -2.94 12.42
CA SER A 19 -3.28 -2.68 13.28
C SER A 19 -4.53 -3.31 12.67
N LEU A 20 -5.26 -4.07 13.49
CA LEU A 20 -6.46 -4.80 13.09
C LEU A 20 -7.63 -4.38 13.96
N VAL A 21 -8.82 -4.25 13.38
CA VAL A 21 -10.08 -4.09 14.12
C VAL A 21 -11.16 -4.91 13.43
N TRP A 22 -12.01 -5.57 14.24
CA TRP A 22 -13.08 -6.42 13.74
C TRP A 22 -14.22 -6.56 14.75
N ARG A 23 -15.37 -7.04 14.30
CA ARG A 23 -16.46 -7.45 15.19
C ARG A 23 -16.10 -8.78 15.88
N ARG A 24 -16.50 -8.96 17.12
CA ARG A 24 -16.07 -10.09 17.99
C ARG A 24 -16.28 -11.48 17.39
N ASP A 25 -17.25 -11.65 16.52
CA ASP A 25 -17.63 -12.91 15.85
C ASP A 25 -16.87 -13.20 14.55
N VAL A 26 -15.97 -12.33 14.18
CA VAL A 26 -15.00 -12.48 13.07
C VAL A 26 -13.58 -12.32 13.66
N PRO A 27 -12.50 -12.65 12.98
CA PRO A 27 -12.39 -13.17 11.62
C PRO A 27 -12.46 -14.70 11.52
N THR A 28 -12.75 -15.17 10.31
CA THR A 28 -12.58 -16.56 9.87
C THR A 28 -11.82 -16.58 8.54
N CYS A 29 -11.40 -17.75 8.08
CA CYS A 29 -10.69 -17.88 6.80
C CYS A 29 -11.50 -17.37 5.58
N ASP A 30 -12.81 -17.23 5.72
CA ASP A 30 -13.70 -16.68 4.70
C ASP A 30 -14.11 -15.22 4.94
N SER A 31 -13.55 -14.57 5.97
CA SER A 31 -13.89 -13.18 6.26
C SER A 31 -13.47 -12.25 5.13
N ALA A 32 -14.31 -11.24 4.88
CA ALA A 32 -13.91 -10.10 4.07
C ALA A 32 -12.89 -9.26 4.84
N MET A 33 -11.89 -8.74 4.14
CA MET A 33 -10.92 -7.81 4.68
C MET A 33 -10.88 -6.54 3.83
N PHE A 34 -10.85 -5.41 4.50
CA PHE A 34 -10.51 -4.13 3.92
C PHE A 34 -9.15 -3.71 4.48
N ILE A 35 -8.14 -3.63 3.61
CA ILE A 35 -6.78 -3.27 3.98
C ILE A 35 -6.40 -1.96 3.31
N THR A 36 -5.99 -0.97 4.10
CA THR A 36 -5.66 0.36 3.60
C THR A 36 -4.21 0.73 3.89
N GLY A 37 -3.58 1.49 2.98
CA GLY A 37 -2.20 1.92 3.12
C GLY A 37 -1.89 3.22 2.39
N TYR A 38 -0.76 3.82 2.77
CA TYR A 38 -0.26 5.05 2.17
C TYR A 38 1.24 4.92 1.79
N GLY A 39 2.13 4.86 2.78
CA GLY A 39 3.54 4.51 2.62
C GLY A 39 4.40 5.57 1.91
N ALA A 40 4.15 6.86 2.13
CA ALA A 40 4.93 7.95 1.55
C ALA A 40 4.97 9.18 2.49
N TYR A 41 5.89 10.10 2.24
CA TYR A 41 6.03 11.41 2.91
C TYR A 41 6.20 11.33 4.42
N GLU A 42 6.69 10.21 4.96
CA GLU A 42 6.79 10.00 6.42
C GLU A 42 5.43 10.09 7.14
N ILE A 43 4.31 10.01 6.40
CA ILE A 43 2.97 10.07 6.98
C ILE A 43 2.64 8.73 7.63
N SER A 44 2.35 8.77 8.94
CA SER A 44 1.93 7.58 9.69
C SER A 44 0.46 7.26 9.45
N SER A 45 0.17 6.01 9.08
CA SER A 45 -1.19 5.46 9.00
C SER A 45 -1.65 4.99 10.38
N ASP A 46 -1.89 5.93 11.29
CA ASP A 46 -2.30 5.59 12.65
C ASP A 46 -3.75 5.10 12.70
N PRO A 47 -4.02 4.04 13.49
CA PRO A 47 -5.39 3.57 13.71
C PRO A 47 -6.19 4.59 14.53
N GLY A 48 -7.09 5.29 13.88
CA GLY A 48 -8.00 6.24 14.51
C GLY A 48 -9.45 5.79 14.44
N PHE A 49 -10.30 6.33 15.30
CA PHE A 49 -11.74 6.12 15.20
C PHE A 49 -12.30 6.85 13.98
N ALA A 50 -13.13 6.15 13.19
CA ALA A 50 -13.90 6.74 12.10
C ALA A 50 -15.29 6.12 12.02
N VAL A 51 -16.32 6.95 11.93
CA VAL A 51 -17.72 6.49 11.84
C VAL A 51 -17.95 5.64 10.59
N SER A 52 -17.31 5.97 9.48
CA SER A 52 -17.39 5.20 8.24
C SER A 52 -16.92 3.74 8.39
N ARG A 53 -15.92 3.49 9.25
CA ARG A 53 -15.43 2.12 9.52
C ARG A 53 -16.45 1.27 10.25
N ILE A 54 -17.27 1.86 11.11
CA ILE A 54 -18.31 1.12 11.86
C ILE A 54 -19.26 0.40 10.90
N SER A 55 -19.63 1.04 9.80
CA SER A 55 -20.49 0.42 8.78
C SER A 55 -19.89 -0.84 8.15
N MET A 56 -18.57 -0.88 7.94
CA MET A 56 -17.85 -2.08 7.46
C MET A 56 -17.73 -3.14 8.54
N LEU A 57 -17.36 -2.73 9.77
CA LEU A 57 -17.22 -3.63 10.92
C LEU A 57 -18.53 -4.33 11.25
N ASP A 58 -19.66 -3.62 11.19
CA ASP A 58 -21.00 -4.18 11.46
C ASP A 58 -21.42 -5.22 10.38
N ARG A 59 -20.86 -5.12 9.18
CA ARG A 59 -21.02 -6.12 8.11
C ARG A 59 -20.05 -7.31 8.24
N GLY A 60 -19.23 -7.36 9.28
CA GLY A 60 -18.29 -8.44 9.52
C GLY A 60 -16.98 -8.33 8.73
N VAL A 61 -16.63 -7.15 8.24
CA VAL A 61 -15.34 -6.91 7.57
C VAL A 61 -14.23 -6.77 8.62
N LEU A 62 -13.13 -7.46 8.42
CA LEU A 62 -11.86 -7.20 9.10
C LEU A 62 -11.23 -5.94 8.50
N TYR A 63 -10.94 -4.92 9.30
CA TYR A 63 -10.24 -3.72 8.88
C TYR A 63 -8.77 -3.81 9.27
N ALA A 64 -7.85 -3.65 8.32
CA ALA A 64 -6.42 -3.78 8.51
C ALA A 64 -5.66 -2.52 8.06
N VAL A 65 -4.70 -2.09 8.86
CA VAL A 65 -3.82 -0.95 8.58
C VAL A 65 -2.37 -1.38 8.83
N PRO A 66 -1.65 -1.82 7.81
CA PRO A 66 -0.22 -2.06 7.91
C PRO A 66 0.55 -0.74 7.92
N GLY A 67 1.48 -0.58 8.85
CA GLY A 67 2.44 0.52 8.92
C GLY A 67 3.65 0.21 8.06
N ILE A 68 3.52 0.42 6.76
CA ILE A 68 4.52 0.05 5.75
C ILE A 68 5.65 1.07 5.65
N ARG A 69 6.82 0.66 5.16
CA ARG A 69 7.96 1.55 4.90
C ARG A 69 7.58 2.68 3.94
N GLY A 70 8.24 3.84 4.11
CA GLY A 70 7.85 5.11 3.47
C GLY A 70 6.87 5.94 4.32
N GLY A 71 6.18 5.31 5.29
CA GLY A 71 5.47 6.00 6.37
C GLY A 71 6.36 6.30 7.58
N GLY A 72 5.79 6.97 8.58
CA GLY A 72 6.48 7.39 9.80
C GLY A 72 6.25 6.49 11.02
N GLU A 73 5.54 5.35 10.87
CA GLU A 73 5.06 4.53 11.99
C GLU A 73 6.18 4.00 12.89
N MET A 74 7.37 3.78 12.32
CA MET A 74 8.55 3.32 13.04
C MET A 74 9.68 4.38 13.06
N GLY A 75 9.34 5.65 12.78
CA GLY A 75 10.26 6.77 12.77
C GLY A 75 11.04 6.95 11.47
N ARG A 76 11.98 7.88 11.46
CA ARG A 76 12.69 8.36 10.27
C ARG A 76 13.36 7.26 9.44
N ALA A 77 14.02 6.31 10.09
CA ALA A 77 14.68 5.20 9.40
C ALA A 77 13.68 4.32 8.62
N TRP A 78 12.43 4.20 9.11
CA TRP A 78 11.36 3.47 8.45
C TRP A 78 10.89 4.18 7.17
N TYR A 79 10.79 5.50 7.24
CA TYR A 79 10.53 6.32 6.07
C TYR A 79 11.61 6.15 5.00
N GLU A 80 12.88 6.30 5.39
CA GLU A 80 13.99 6.25 4.45
C GLU A 80 14.16 4.89 3.77
N GLN A 81 13.76 3.80 4.43
CA GLN A 81 13.73 2.46 3.84
C GLN A 81 12.61 2.24 2.82
N GLY A 82 11.66 3.16 2.69
CA GLY A 82 10.60 3.13 1.67
C GLY A 82 10.57 4.39 0.81
N HIS A 83 11.68 5.12 0.71
CA HIS A 83 11.82 6.42 0.08
C HIS A 83 12.81 6.38 -1.08
N LEU A 84 12.64 7.19 -2.11
CA LEU A 84 13.51 7.26 -3.30
C LEU A 84 13.75 5.86 -3.92
N LEU A 85 15.02 5.45 -4.05
CA LEU A 85 15.41 4.15 -4.62
C LEU A 85 15.04 2.93 -3.75
N ASN A 86 14.39 3.16 -2.61
CA ASN A 86 13.87 2.10 -1.72
C ASN A 86 12.33 1.97 -1.83
N LYS A 87 11.67 2.72 -2.70
CA LYS A 87 10.21 2.83 -2.78
C LYS A 87 9.47 1.49 -2.92
N LYS A 88 10.05 0.53 -3.60
CA LYS A 88 9.44 -0.80 -3.76
C LYS A 88 9.19 -1.53 -2.45
N HIS A 89 9.97 -1.24 -1.40
CA HIS A 89 9.72 -1.84 -0.09
C HIS A 89 8.32 -1.48 0.46
N SER A 90 7.78 -0.28 0.14
CA SER A 90 6.41 0.07 0.54
C SER A 90 5.38 -0.89 -0.07
N PHE A 91 5.53 -1.22 -1.35
CA PHE A 91 4.63 -2.12 -2.07
C PHE A 91 4.78 -3.57 -1.57
N GLU A 92 6.03 -4.00 -1.41
CA GLU A 92 6.36 -5.33 -0.91
C GLU A 92 5.85 -5.57 0.52
N ASP A 93 6.02 -4.59 1.40
CA ASP A 93 5.50 -4.64 2.77
C ASP A 93 3.97 -4.79 2.80
N PHE A 94 3.26 -4.05 1.96
CA PHE A 94 1.81 -4.13 1.88
C PHE A 94 1.34 -5.50 1.39
N ILE A 95 1.99 -6.04 0.36
CA ILE A 95 1.71 -7.38 -0.17
C ILE A 95 2.02 -8.44 0.90
N ASP A 96 3.17 -8.35 1.56
CA ASP A 96 3.60 -9.32 2.57
C ASP A 96 2.69 -9.29 3.80
N ALA A 97 2.24 -8.11 4.23
CA ALA A 97 1.24 -7.97 5.29
C ALA A 97 -0.09 -8.63 4.87
N THR A 98 -0.58 -8.35 3.66
CA THR A 98 -1.81 -8.95 3.12
C THR A 98 -1.72 -10.47 3.11
N ARG A 99 -0.67 -11.02 2.51
CA ARG A 99 -0.46 -12.48 2.43
C ARG A 99 -0.33 -13.13 3.81
N ALA A 100 0.32 -12.45 4.76
CA ALA A 100 0.47 -12.99 6.11
C ALA A 100 -0.86 -13.10 6.83
N LEU A 101 -1.74 -12.09 6.71
CA LEU A 101 -3.08 -12.12 7.30
C LEU A 101 -3.96 -13.22 6.66
N GLN A 102 -3.87 -13.39 5.34
CA GLN A 102 -4.58 -14.44 4.61
C GLN A 102 -4.07 -15.85 5.03
N ARG A 103 -2.75 -16.07 5.06
CA ARG A 103 -2.16 -17.33 5.53
C ARG A 103 -2.49 -17.65 6.99
N ALA A 104 -2.67 -16.63 7.82
CA ALA A 104 -3.11 -16.80 9.22
C ALA A 104 -4.60 -17.17 9.34
N GLY A 105 -5.34 -17.27 8.23
CA GLY A 105 -6.76 -17.58 8.22
C GLY A 105 -7.65 -16.45 8.74
N LEU A 106 -7.19 -15.21 8.64
CA LEU A 106 -7.96 -14.04 9.08
C LEU A 106 -8.81 -13.43 7.97
N ALA A 107 -8.52 -13.74 6.72
CA ALA A 107 -9.28 -13.26 5.56
C ALA A 107 -9.07 -14.17 4.34
N SER A 108 -9.99 -14.07 3.37
CA SER A 108 -9.88 -14.72 2.06
C SER A 108 -9.35 -13.77 1.01
N PRO A 109 -8.42 -14.18 0.12
CA PRO A 109 -8.02 -13.39 -1.05
C PRO A 109 -9.22 -12.98 -1.92
N LEU A 110 -10.20 -13.89 -2.09
CA LEU A 110 -11.42 -13.67 -2.87
C LEU A 110 -12.38 -12.65 -2.24
N ARG A 111 -12.07 -12.15 -1.05
CA ARG A 111 -12.88 -11.18 -0.30
C ARG A 111 -12.01 -10.09 0.35
N THR A 112 -10.79 -9.93 -0.13
CA THR A 112 -9.87 -8.85 0.30
C THR A 112 -9.96 -7.69 -0.68
N VAL A 113 -10.26 -6.49 -0.16
CA VAL A 113 -10.20 -5.24 -0.92
C VAL A 113 -9.05 -4.41 -0.36
N ALA A 114 -8.14 -3.99 -1.23
CA ALA A 114 -7.10 -3.02 -0.92
C ALA A 114 -7.57 -1.60 -1.25
N ASN A 115 -7.20 -0.62 -0.41
CA ASN A 115 -7.57 0.77 -0.59
C ASN A 115 -6.39 1.70 -0.33
N GLY A 116 -6.31 2.77 -1.12
CA GLY A 116 -5.35 3.85 -0.90
C GLY A 116 -5.61 5.04 -1.81
N GLY A 117 -5.32 6.24 -1.32
CA GLY A 117 -5.54 7.48 -2.05
C GLY A 117 -4.24 8.24 -2.34
N SER A 118 -4.22 9.05 -3.43
CA SER A 118 -3.06 9.87 -3.80
C SER A 118 -1.79 9.02 -3.98
N ALA A 119 -0.75 9.21 -3.16
CA ALA A 119 0.42 8.32 -3.11
C ALA A 119 0.07 6.88 -2.69
N GLY A 120 -0.97 6.72 -1.82
CA GLY A 120 -1.58 5.41 -1.56
C GLY A 120 -2.28 4.82 -2.79
N GLY A 121 -2.71 5.66 -3.73
CA GLY A 121 -3.22 5.22 -5.04
C GLY A 121 -2.11 4.69 -5.94
N LEU A 122 -0.90 5.23 -5.89
CA LEU A 122 0.30 4.64 -6.50
C LEU A 122 0.57 3.25 -5.89
N LEU A 123 0.53 3.13 -4.55
CA LEU A 123 0.63 1.85 -3.87
C LEU A 123 -0.42 0.86 -4.41
N MET A 124 -1.67 1.28 -4.55
CA MET A 124 -2.76 0.43 -5.05
C MET A 124 -2.52 -0.07 -6.47
N GLY A 125 -2.11 0.80 -7.39
CA GLY A 125 -1.77 0.40 -8.75
C GLY A 125 -0.57 -0.55 -8.80
N ALA A 126 0.46 -0.29 -7.97
CA ALA A 126 1.65 -1.14 -7.90
C ALA A 126 1.30 -2.55 -7.37
N VAL A 127 0.52 -2.66 -6.27
CA VAL A 127 0.17 -3.98 -5.71
C VAL A 127 -0.82 -4.74 -6.59
N ALA A 128 -1.69 -4.04 -7.33
CA ALA A 128 -2.56 -4.67 -8.33
C ALA A 128 -1.75 -5.35 -9.45
N ASN A 129 -0.67 -4.72 -9.91
CA ASN A 129 0.21 -5.30 -10.91
C ASN A 129 1.12 -6.41 -10.35
N MET A 130 1.62 -6.24 -9.10
CA MET A 130 2.62 -7.14 -8.52
C MET A 130 2.03 -8.39 -7.87
N ALA A 131 0.78 -8.35 -7.41
CA ALA A 131 0.15 -9.44 -6.65
C ALA A 131 -1.38 -9.45 -6.81
N PRO A 132 -1.92 -9.49 -8.05
CA PRO A 132 -3.35 -9.45 -8.32
C PRO A 132 -4.11 -10.56 -7.60
N GLU A 133 -3.50 -11.72 -7.41
CA GLU A 133 -4.11 -12.88 -6.73
C GLU A 133 -4.42 -12.65 -5.25
N CYS A 134 -3.89 -11.60 -4.64
CA CYS A 134 -4.15 -11.26 -3.23
C CYS A 134 -5.46 -10.52 -3.02
N TYR A 135 -6.08 -10.00 -4.07
CA TYR A 135 -7.16 -9.03 -3.96
C TYR A 135 -8.36 -9.40 -4.83
N ALA A 136 -9.55 -9.36 -4.24
CA ALA A 136 -10.82 -9.42 -4.96
C ALA A 136 -11.17 -8.08 -5.63
N GLY A 137 -10.57 -7.00 -5.17
CA GLY A 137 -10.71 -5.66 -5.72
C GLY A 137 -9.70 -4.70 -5.12
N VAL A 138 -9.43 -3.63 -5.88
CA VAL A 138 -8.55 -2.54 -5.48
C VAL A 138 -9.31 -1.22 -5.66
N GLU A 139 -9.39 -0.44 -4.60
CA GLU A 139 -9.97 0.91 -4.60
C GLU A 139 -8.84 1.93 -4.55
N ALA A 140 -8.69 2.70 -5.61
CA ALA A 140 -7.65 3.71 -5.76
C ALA A 140 -8.28 5.11 -5.88
N ASP A 141 -8.22 5.89 -4.79
CA ASP A 141 -8.82 7.22 -4.73
C ASP A 141 -7.84 8.26 -5.24
N VAL A 142 -8.26 9.08 -6.23
CA VAL A 142 -7.41 10.11 -6.85
C VAL A 142 -5.97 9.66 -7.06
N PRO A 143 -5.74 8.52 -7.74
CA PRO A 143 -4.49 7.79 -7.67
C PRO A 143 -3.37 8.44 -8.48
N PHE A 144 -2.14 8.37 -7.94
CA PHE A 144 -0.91 8.78 -8.62
C PHE A 144 -0.31 7.63 -9.44
N VAL A 145 -1.04 7.11 -10.44
CA VAL A 145 -0.66 5.89 -11.18
C VAL A 145 0.26 6.12 -12.37
N ASP A 146 0.30 7.32 -12.93
CA ASP A 146 1.26 7.72 -13.98
C ASP A 146 2.36 8.60 -13.36
N ALA A 147 3.06 8.03 -12.37
CA ALA A 147 4.04 8.77 -11.60
C ALA A 147 5.25 9.18 -12.44
N LEU A 148 5.75 8.29 -13.30
CA LEU A 148 6.95 8.59 -14.11
C LEU A 148 6.73 9.77 -15.04
N THR A 149 5.66 9.78 -15.83
CA THR A 149 5.36 10.87 -16.77
C THR A 149 5.16 12.20 -16.03
N SER A 150 4.44 12.17 -14.91
CA SER A 150 4.18 13.38 -14.11
C SER A 150 5.46 13.96 -13.53
N ILE A 151 6.35 13.13 -13.00
CA ILE A 151 7.59 13.59 -12.37
C ILE A 151 8.67 13.97 -13.40
N LEU A 152 8.52 13.57 -14.66
CA LEU A 152 9.37 14.02 -15.78
C LEU A 152 9.03 15.44 -16.29
N ASP A 153 7.85 15.97 -15.97
CA ASP A 153 7.41 17.26 -16.48
C ASP A 153 7.53 18.36 -15.42
N PRO A 154 8.64 19.16 -15.43
CA PRO A 154 8.87 20.22 -14.45
C PRO A 154 7.90 21.40 -14.61
N SER A 155 7.09 21.45 -15.66
CA SER A 155 6.08 22.50 -15.86
C SER A 155 4.79 22.25 -15.07
N LEU A 156 4.57 21.01 -14.61
CA LEU A 156 3.42 20.67 -13.78
C LEU A 156 3.60 21.23 -12.35
N PRO A 157 2.52 21.68 -11.73
CA PRO A 157 2.56 22.06 -10.31
C PRO A 157 3.09 20.93 -9.45
N LEU A 158 3.92 21.25 -8.46
CA LEU A 158 4.51 20.36 -7.47
C LEU A 158 5.66 19.48 -7.99
N THR A 159 5.79 19.16 -9.28
CA THR A 159 6.78 18.18 -9.79
C THR A 159 8.18 18.40 -9.22
N VAL A 160 8.71 19.63 -9.27
CA VAL A 160 10.08 19.91 -8.79
C VAL A 160 10.22 19.68 -7.29
N THR A 161 9.18 19.98 -6.49
CA THR A 161 9.19 19.70 -5.04
C THR A 161 8.99 18.22 -4.71
N GLU A 162 8.36 17.49 -5.61
CA GLU A 162 8.12 16.04 -5.46
C GLU A 162 9.38 15.21 -5.75
N TRP A 163 10.42 15.79 -6.34
CA TRP A 163 11.70 15.10 -6.52
C TRP A 163 12.35 14.72 -5.18
N ASP A 164 12.05 15.42 -4.11
CA ASP A 164 12.52 15.04 -2.77
C ASP A 164 11.92 13.71 -2.30
N GLU A 165 10.69 13.37 -2.72
CA GLU A 165 10.02 12.12 -2.33
C GLU A 165 10.29 10.97 -3.33
N TRP A 166 10.22 11.26 -4.64
CA TRP A 166 10.23 10.22 -5.67
C TRP A 166 11.57 10.09 -6.38
N GLY A 167 12.43 11.10 -6.29
CA GLY A 167 13.65 11.26 -7.08
C GLY A 167 13.45 12.10 -8.33
N ASP A 168 14.55 12.49 -8.95
CA ASP A 168 14.61 13.30 -10.17
C ASP A 168 14.90 12.44 -11.41
N PRO A 169 13.88 11.86 -12.07
CA PRO A 169 14.08 11.02 -13.25
C PRO A 169 14.45 11.81 -14.50
N LEU A 170 14.32 13.15 -14.47
CA LEU A 170 14.66 14.02 -15.59
C LEU A 170 16.19 14.16 -15.74
N HIS A 171 16.92 14.17 -14.63
CA HIS A 171 18.36 14.41 -14.60
C HIS A 171 19.17 13.19 -14.15
N ASP A 172 18.52 12.12 -13.67
CA ASP A 172 19.17 10.90 -13.18
C ASP A 172 18.57 9.66 -13.87
N ALA A 173 19.38 8.99 -14.68
CA ALA A 173 18.98 7.80 -15.45
C ALA A 173 18.67 6.59 -14.55
N ASP A 174 19.33 6.46 -13.39
CA ASP A 174 19.08 5.35 -12.46
C ASP A 174 17.73 5.56 -11.76
N VAL A 175 17.41 6.80 -11.38
CA VAL A 175 16.08 7.17 -10.85
C VAL A 175 14.99 6.92 -11.90
N TYR A 176 15.22 7.32 -13.15
CA TYR A 176 14.29 7.03 -14.24
C TYR A 176 14.01 5.53 -14.39
N ALA A 177 15.07 4.73 -14.47
CA ALA A 177 14.94 3.27 -14.63
C ALA A 177 14.22 2.64 -13.44
N TYR A 178 14.53 3.11 -12.23
CA TYR A 178 13.88 2.62 -11.01
C TYR A 178 12.40 2.99 -10.96
N MET A 179 12.04 4.25 -11.20
CA MET A 179 10.63 4.70 -11.24
C MET A 179 9.84 3.95 -12.31
N LYS A 180 10.40 3.79 -13.52
CA LYS A 180 9.79 3.03 -14.60
C LYS A 180 9.46 1.59 -14.16
N SER A 181 10.30 0.99 -13.34
CA SER A 181 10.16 -0.41 -12.92
C SER A 181 9.02 -0.66 -11.93
N TYR A 182 8.36 0.39 -11.42
CA TYR A 182 7.23 0.24 -10.49
C TYR A 182 6.02 1.13 -10.80
N THR A 183 6.17 2.16 -11.65
CA THR A 183 5.04 3.03 -12.01
C THR A 183 3.89 2.17 -12.59
N PRO A 184 2.69 2.22 -12.02
CA PRO A 184 1.60 1.33 -12.41
C PRO A 184 1.26 1.38 -13.89
N TYR A 185 1.22 2.57 -14.48
CA TYR A 185 0.93 2.76 -15.90
C TYR A 185 1.92 2.04 -16.82
N GLU A 186 3.21 2.11 -16.48
CA GLU A 186 4.29 1.48 -17.25
C GLU A 186 4.34 -0.06 -17.13
N ASN A 187 3.71 -0.60 -16.07
CA ASN A 187 3.74 -2.02 -15.73
C ASN A 187 2.35 -2.66 -15.74
N ALA A 188 1.36 -2.01 -16.38
CA ALA A 188 0.05 -2.61 -16.54
C ALA A 188 0.17 -3.90 -17.38
N PRO A 189 -0.50 -4.99 -16.98
CA PRO A 189 -0.48 -6.23 -17.76
C PRO A 189 -1.09 -6.00 -19.14
N ASP A 190 -0.52 -6.66 -20.16
CA ASP A 190 -1.05 -6.63 -21.51
C ASP A 190 -2.45 -7.27 -21.55
N SER A 191 -3.42 -6.56 -22.11
CA SER A 191 -4.84 -6.98 -22.17
C SER A 191 -5.10 -8.18 -23.08
N GLU A 192 -4.06 -8.79 -23.68
CA GLU A 192 -4.20 -9.93 -24.60
C GLU A 192 -4.09 -11.31 -23.92
N ASN A 193 -3.91 -11.37 -22.59
CA ASN A 193 -3.67 -12.64 -21.87
C ASN A 193 -4.69 -12.97 -20.77
N ASP A 194 -5.91 -12.40 -20.82
CA ASP A 194 -7.02 -12.78 -19.93
C ASP A 194 -8.11 -13.58 -20.67
#